data_2ee1a6b0719df9028e8334a9f3fedf14
#
_entry.id   2ee1a6b0719df9028e8334a9f3fedf14
#
_cell.length_a   1.000
_cell.length_b   1.000
_cell.length_c   1.000
_cell.angle_alpha   90.00
_cell.angle_beta   90.00
_cell.angle_gamma   90.00
#
_symmetry.space_group_name_H-M   'P 1'
#
loop_
_entity.id
_entity.type
_entity.pdbx_description
1 polymer ?
#
loop_
_entity_poly.entity_id
_entity_poly.type
_entity_poly.pdbx_seq_one_letter_code
_entity_poly.pdbx_strand_id
1 'polypeptide(L)'
;MKDFTLRLIAGANIAVIIAMLAVGYVDHVNPVNYPLIANLGLLFPVFLIANIAFLAFWLIVKKLWALIPFAGLVVAFYPVRVYSPLNIPTEVPQGAIKVMSYNVFSFSTWTDTNQPSDILEYIKNEHPDILCLQEAGTYGRKHEIIDSTLQAFLAHRDTVSNGSLTVYSKYPIVGKEHIAYHSNTSNSSAAFFLKTGKNDTTIVIVNHFESTGISLEQRSQFKAMLKGKLEKDSAEIESRALWRSLATSAAVRAPYL
;
A
#
# COMPACT_ATOMS: atom_id res chain seq x y z
N MET A 1 -8.42 -47.13 5.96
CA MET A 1 -8.97 -45.85 6.46
C MET A 1 -7.91 -44.74 6.55
N LYS A 2 -6.78 -44.92 7.25
CA LYS A 2 -5.75 -43.87 7.38
C LYS A 2 -5.22 -43.33 6.04
N ASP A 3 -4.94 -44.20 5.07
CA ASP A 3 -4.42 -43.77 3.76
C ASP A 3 -5.46 -43.02 2.91
N PHE A 4 -6.72 -43.35 3.01
CA PHE A 4 -7.79 -42.61 2.33
C PHE A 4 -7.93 -41.20 2.89
N THR A 5 -7.92 -41.05 4.21
CA THR A 5 -7.96 -39.72 4.87
C THR A 5 -6.77 -38.86 4.48
N LEU A 6 -5.56 -39.42 4.46
CA LEU A 6 -4.36 -38.69 4.04
C LEU A 6 -4.45 -38.23 2.57
N ARG A 7 -4.96 -39.07 1.66
CA ARG A 7 -5.17 -38.70 0.26
C ARG A 7 -6.20 -37.53 0.13
N LEU A 8 -7.26 -37.56 0.93
CA LEU A 8 -8.25 -36.47 0.97
C LEU A 8 -7.63 -35.16 1.42
N ILE A 9 -6.81 -35.21 2.48
CA ILE A 9 -6.07 -34.03 2.97
C ILE A 9 -5.09 -33.51 1.90
N ALA A 10 -4.41 -34.40 1.17
CA ALA A 10 -3.54 -34.00 0.08
C ALA A 10 -4.32 -33.35 -1.08
N GLY A 11 -5.51 -33.86 -1.40
CA GLY A 11 -6.41 -33.22 -2.37
C GLY A 11 -6.82 -31.80 -1.94
N ALA A 12 -7.17 -31.64 -0.66
CA ALA A 12 -7.48 -30.33 -0.09
C ALA A 12 -6.25 -29.35 -0.18
N ASN A 13 -5.04 -29.86 0.11
CA ASN A 13 -3.82 -29.05 -0.04
C ASN A 13 -3.59 -28.62 -1.49
N ILE A 14 -3.76 -29.53 -2.46
CA ILE A 14 -3.65 -29.18 -3.88
C ILE A 14 -4.69 -28.14 -4.27
N ALA A 15 -5.93 -28.24 -3.80
CA ALA A 15 -6.96 -27.24 -4.04
C ALA A 15 -6.58 -25.85 -3.46
N VAL A 16 -5.99 -25.82 -2.26
CA VAL A 16 -5.46 -24.59 -1.66
C VAL A 16 -4.32 -24.00 -2.50
N ILE A 17 -3.42 -24.82 -3.03
CA ILE A 17 -2.33 -24.36 -3.92
C ILE A 17 -2.91 -23.74 -5.19
N ILE A 18 -3.88 -24.41 -5.83
CA ILE A 18 -4.53 -23.89 -7.04
C ILE A 18 -5.20 -22.55 -6.75
N ALA A 19 -5.96 -22.45 -5.65
CA ALA A 19 -6.58 -21.20 -5.23
C ALA A 19 -5.54 -20.10 -4.94
N MET A 20 -4.46 -20.44 -4.24
CA MET A 20 -3.35 -19.53 -3.94
C MET A 20 -2.72 -18.97 -5.22
N LEU A 21 -2.46 -19.82 -6.21
CA LEU A 21 -1.91 -19.40 -7.50
C LEU A 21 -2.91 -18.54 -8.27
N ALA A 22 -4.19 -18.94 -8.33
CA ALA A 22 -5.22 -18.19 -9.02
C ALA A 22 -5.36 -16.76 -8.46
N VAL A 23 -5.36 -16.59 -7.14
CA VAL A 23 -5.45 -15.25 -6.52
C VAL A 23 -4.09 -14.52 -6.50
N GLY A 24 -2.98 -15.24 -6.53
CA GLY A 24 -1.64 -14.67 -6.52
C GLY A 24 -1.24 -14.00 -7.83
N TYR A 25 -1.80 -14.45 -8.96
CA TYR A 25 -1.52 -13.92 -10.29
C TYR A 25 -2.65 -13.04 -10.85
N VAL A 26 -3.53 -12.51 -10.01
CA VAL A 26 -4.61 -11.60 -10.44
C VAL A 26 -4.10 -10.23 -10.90
N ASP A 27 -2.86 -9.87 -10.63
CA ASP A 27 -2.19 -8.68 -11.15
C ASP A 27 -2.11 -8.65 -12.69
N HIS A 28 -2.24 -9.82 -13.33
CA HIS A 28 -2.34 -9.94 -14.79
C HIS A 28 -3.77 -9.70 -15.32
N VAL A 29 -4.76 -9.54 -14.44
CA VAL A 29 -6.14 -9.28 -14.81
C VAL A 29 -6.39 -7.78 -14.87
N ASN A 30 -6.88 -7.29 -16.02
CA ASN A 30 -7.21 -5.88 -16.15
C ASN A 30 -8.38 -5.51 -15.22
N PRO A 31 -8.15 -4.67 -14.18
CA PRO A 31 -9.17 -4.33 -13.20
C PRO A 31 -10.28 -3.42 -13.75
N VAL A 32 -10.08 -2.74 -14.87
CA VAL A 32 -11.15 -1.99 -15.54
C VAL A 32 -12.24 -2.93 -16.03
N ASN A 33 -11.84 -4.06 -16.64
CA ASN A 33 -12.76 -5.03 -17.22
C ASN A 33 -13.28 -6.03 -16.18
N TYR A 34 -12.45 -6.39 -15.17
CA TYR A 34 -12.75 -7.43 -14.20
C TYR A 34 -12.43 -6.99 -12.76
N PRO A 35 -13.07 -5.91 -12.25
CA PRO A 35 -12.70 -5.32 -10.97
C PRO A 35 -12.91 -6.25 -9.76
N LEU A 36 -13.90 -7.14 -9.82
CA LEU A 36 -14.15 -8.13 -8.76
C LEU A 36 -13.04 -9.17 -8.71
N ILE A 37 -12.59 -9.66 -9.88
CA ILE A 37 -11.52 -10.66 -9.96
C ILE A 37 -10.19 -10.05 -9.49
N ALA A 38 -9.88 -8.85 -9.90
CA ALA A 38 -8.67 -8.15 -9.48
C ALA A 38 -8.57 -8.00 -7.94
N ASN A 39 -9.70 -7.82 -7.26
CA ASN A 39 -9.73 -7.74 -5.80
C ASN A 39 -9.55 -9.09 -5.09
N LEU A 40 -9.67 -10.22 -5.78
CA LEU A 40 -9.41 -11.53 -5.17
C LEU A 40 -7.96 -11.69 -4.69
N GLY A 41 -7.02 -10.89 -5.22
CA GLY A 41 -5.65 -10.81 -4.71
C GLY A 41 -5.55 -10.52 -3.22
N LEU A 42 -6.53 -9.84 -2.64
CA LEU A 42 -6.62 -9.61 -1.19
C LEU A 42 -6.75 -10.91 -0.37
N LEU A 43 -7.16 -12.01 -0.99
CA LEU A 43 -7.26 -13.33 -0.35
C LEU A 43 -5.94 -14.11 -0.40
N PHE A 44 -4.94 -13.64 -1.14
CA PHE A 44 -3.65 -14.33 -1.29
C PHE A 44 -3.01 -14.72 0.06
N PRO A 45 -2.93 -13.84 1.09
CA PRO A 45 -2.32 -14.20 2.37
C PRO A 45 -3.05 -15.33 3.09
N VAL A 46 -4.37 -15.43 2.92
CA VAL A 46 -5.16 -16.51 3.54
C VAL A 46 -4.74 -17.88 2.98
N PHE A 47 -4.65 -18.00 1.65
CA PHE A 47 -4.22 -19.23 1.00
C PHE A 47 -2.73 -19.52 1.22
N LEU A 48 -1.88 -18.50 1.29
CA LEU A 48 -0.47 -18.63 1.64
C LEU A 48 -0.29 -19.22 3.04
N ILE A 49 -1.00 -18.67 4.04
CA ILE A 49 -0.97 -19.18 5.42
C ILE A 49 -1.51 -20.62 5.48
N ALA A 50 -2.60 -20.92 4.78
CA ALA A 50 -3.14 -22.27 4.71
C ALA A 50 -2.13 -23.25 4.09
N ASN A 51 -1.43 -22.87 3.02
CA ASN A 51 -0.41 -23.73 2.39
C ASN A 51 0.81 -23.95 3.31
N ILE A 52 1.22 -22.92 4.07
CA ILE A 52 2.29 -23.06 5.10
C ILE A 52 1.83 -24.01 6.22
N ALA A 53 0.55 -23.94 6.64
CA ALA A 53 0.01 -24.86 7.63
C ALA A 53 0.02 -26.30 7.12
N PHE A 54 -0.33 -26.54 5.84
CA PHE A 54 -0.19 -27.86 5.22
C PHE A 54 1.28 -28.33 5.16
N LEU A 55 2.23 -27.43 4.89
CA LEU A 55 3.65 -27.76 4.93
C LEU A 55 4.06 -28.25 6.32
N ALA A 56 3.73 -27.52 7.37
CA ALA A 56 3.97 -27.92 8.75
C ALA A 56 3.31 -29.26 9.10
N PHE A 57 2.05 -29.45 8.72
CA PHE A 57 1.32 -30.69 8.92
C PHE A 57 2.03 -31.89 8.27
N TRP A 58 2.42 -31.77 6.99
CA TRP A 58 3.07 -32.87 6.27
C TRP A 58 4.48 -33.16 6.79
N LEU A 59 5.22 -32.18 7.25
CA LEU A 59 6.53 -32.38 7.89
C LEU A 59 6.43 -33.26 9.15
N ILE A 60 5.30 -33.19 9.85
CA ILE A 60 5.04 -34.00 11.07
C ILE A 60 4.50 -35.38 10.69
N VAL A 61 3.52 -35.46 9.78
CA VAL A 61 2.76 -36.69 9.52
C VAL A 61 3.41 -37.59 8.46
N LYS A 62 3.91 -37.00 7.36
CA LYS A 62 4.46 -37.75 6.23
C LYS A 62 5.42 -36.87 5.42
N LYS A 63 6.69 -36.81 5.82
CA LYS A 63 7.70 -35.85 5.34
C LYS A 63 7.78 -35.74 3.81
N LEU A 64 7.65 -36.83 3.06
CA LEU A 64 7.70 -36.80 1.60
C LEU A 64 6.54 -36.03 0.98
N TRP A 65 5.39 -35.98 1.66
CA TRP A 65 4.23 -35.27 1.16
C TRP A 65 4.33 -33.73 1.41
N ALA A 66 5.28 -33.30 2.23
CA ALA A 66 5.65 -31.89 2.39
C ALA A 66 6.17 -31.27 1.08
N LEU A 67 6.61 -32.11 0.11
CA LEU A 67 6.98 -31.64 -1.23
C LEU A 67 5.80 -31.01 -1.98
N ILE A 68 4.54 -31.38 -1.67
CA ILE A 68 3.34 -30.82 -2.31
C ILE A 68 3.21 -29.33 -1.99
N PRO A 69 3.04 -28.91 -0.71
CA PRO A 69 2.95 -27.48 -0.39
C PRO A 69 4.25 -26.73 -0.65
N PHE A 70 5.41 -27.39 -0.56
CA PHE A 70 6.71 -26.77 -0.90
C PHE A 70 6.76 -26.40 -2.39
N ALA A 71 6.36 -27.33 -3.30
CA ALA A 71 6.27 -27.02 -4.72
C ALA A 71 5.29 -25.86 -4.99
N GLY A 72 4.15 -25.81 -4.25
CA GLY A 72 3.23 -24.66 -4.30
C GLY A 72 3.89 -23.33 -3.96
N LEU A 73 4.76 -23.28 -2.93
CA LEU A 73 5.52 -22.07 -2.57
C LEU A 73 6.55 -21.69 -3.63
N VAL A 74 7.21 -22.67 -4.23
CA VAL A 74 8.19 -22.41 -5.32
C VAL A 74 7.50 -21.79 -6.54
N VAL A 75 6.35 -22.34 -6.94
CA VAL A 75 5.58 -21.79 -8.07
C VAL A 75 4.98 -20.43 -7.73
N ALA A 76 4.57 -20.20 -6.47
CA ALA A 76 4.05 -18.94 -5.97
C ALA A 76 5.16 -17.94 -5.57
N PHE A 77 6.43 -18.19 -5.90
CA PHE A 77 7.55 -17.33 -5.47
C PHE A 77 7.36 -15.86 -5.86
N TYR A 78 6.90 -15.59 -7.08
CA TYR A 78 6.63 -14.23 -7.54
C TYR A 78 5.52 -13.55 -6.71
N PRO A 79 4.28 -14.08 -6.61
CA PRO A 79 3.27 -13.45 -5.77
C PRO A 79 3.68 -13.33 -4.29
N VAL A 80 4.43 -14.29 -3.74
CA VAL A 80 4.94 -14.18 -2.37
C VAL A 80 5.87 -12.98 -2.23
N ARG A 81 6.78 -12.76 -3.18
CA ARG A 81 7.70 -11.61 -3.20
C ARG A 81 6.97 -10.27 -3.37
N VAL A 82 5.92 -10.23 -4.19
CA VAL A 82 5.10 -9.03 -4.38
C VAL A 82 4.33 -8.69 -3.11
N TYR A 83 3.74 -9.69 -2.47
CA TYR A 83 2.95 -9.50 -1.27
C TYR A 83 3.80 -9.22 0.00
N SER A 84 4.91 -9.91 0.14
CA SER A 84 5.84 -9.78 1.26
C SER A 84 7.27 -9.61 0.75
N PRO A 85 7.65 -8.39 0.34
CA PRO A 85 8.99 -8.13 -0.17
C PRO A 85 10.03 -8.33 0.94
N LEU A 86 11.00 -9.21 0.69
CA LEU A 86 12.17 -9.36 1.53
C LEU A 86 13.24 -8.38 1.04
N ASN A 87 13.36 -7.27 1.74
CA ASN A 87 14.41 -6.28 1.48
C ASN A 87 15.59 -6.57 2.42
N ILE A 88 16.65 -7.15 1.88
CA ILE A 88 17.89 -7.33 2.63
C ILE A 88 18.60 -5.97 2.64
N PRO A 89 18.87 -5.39 3.84
CA PRO A 89 19.59 -4.13 3.90
C PRO A 89 20.96 -4.25 3.23
N THR A 90 21.28 -3.33 2.36
CA THR A 90 22.60 -3.17 1.74
C THR A 90 23.23 -1.90 2.25
N GLU A 91 24.56 -1.80 2.18
CA GLU A 91 25.25 -0.56 2.50
C GLU A 91 24.76 0.55 1.56
N VAL A 92 24.46 1.72 2.15
CA VAL A 92 24.02 2.88 1.39
C VAL A 92 25.23 3.44 0.65
N PRO A 93 25.20 3.58 -0.69
CA PRO A 93 26.31 4.17 -1.44
C PRO A 93 26.63 5.59 -0.97
N GLN A 94 27.92 5.96 -0.98
CA GLN A 94 28.33 7.33 -0.68
C GLN A 94 27.70 8.31 -1.68
N GLY A 95 27.09 9.37 -1.17
CA GLY A 95 26.39 10.37 -1.98
C GLY A 95 24.98 9.98 -2.41
N ALA A 96 24.42 8.90 -1.87
CA ALA A 96 23.01 8.54 -2.11
C ALA A 96 22.08 9.63 -1.58
N ILE A 97 21.04 9.95 -2.37
CA ILE A 97 20.00 10.91 -2.00
C ILE A 97 18.91 10.15 -1.22
N LYS A 98 18.64 10.58 0.02
CA LYS A 98 17.58 10.03 0.83
C LYS A 98 16.24 10.67 0.47
N VAL A 99 15.33 9.88 -0.10
CA VAL A 99 13.97 10.32 -0.44
C VAL A 99 12.99 9.72 0.54
N MET A 100 12.13 10.55 1.12
CA MET A 100 11.04 10.14 2.01
C MET A 100 9.70 10.47 1.36
N SER A 101 8.79 9.51 1.32
CA SER A 101 7.40 9.70 0.88
C SER A 101 6.46 9.40 2.05
N TYR A 102 5.55 10.34 2.37
CA TYR A 102 4.70 10.22 3.54
C TYR A 102 3.32 10.87 3.32
N ASN A 103 2.25 10.06 3.41
CA ASN A 103 0.89 10.59 3.51
C ASN A 103 0.65 11.04 4.95
N VAL A 104 0.50 12.35 5.16
CA VAL A 104 0.43 12.97 6.50
C VAL A 104 -1.01 13.26 6.95
N PHE A 105 -2.01 12.90 6.14
CA PHE A 105 -3.44 13.06 6.48
C PHE A 105 -3.76 14.45 7.05
N SER A 106 -3.29 15.51 6.39
CA SER A 106 -3.42 16.91 6.79
C SER A 106 -2.94 17.21 8.22
N PHE A 107 -2.02 16.39 8.74
CA PHE A 107 -1.57 16.44 10.13
C PHE A 107 -2.74 16.42 11.13
N SER A 108 -3.80 15.68 10.80
CA SER A 108 -5.09 15.70 11.55
C SER A 108 -4.95 15.20 12.98
N THR A 109 -4.00 14.32 13.27
CA THR A 109 -3.72 13.83 14.62
C THR A 109 -3.09 14.90 15.52
N TRP A 110 -2.50 15.93 14.93
CA TRP A 110 -1.90 17.05 15.66
C TRP A 110 -2.95 18.13 15.88
N THR A 111 -3.66 18.06 17.01
CA THR A 111 -4.80 18.94 17.34
C THR A 111 -4.38 20.20 18.08
N ASP A 112 -3.32 20.14 18.88
CA ASP A 112 -2.79 21.30 19.64
C ASP A 112 -1.42 21.74 19.09
N THR A 113 -1.39 22.88 18.42
CA THR A 113 -0.17 23.44 17.83
C THR A 113 0.82 24.00 18.86
N ASN A 114 0.48 24.04 20.16
CA ASN A 114 1.43 24.37 21.20
C ASN A 114 2.24 23.14 21.67
N GLN A 115 1.84 21.96 21.25
CA GLN A 115 2.56 20.70 21.51
C GLN A 115 3.38 20.30 20.29
N PRO A 116 4.49 19.56 20.46
CA PRO A 116 5.24 18.99 19.33
C PRO A 116 4.37 18.10 18.46
N SER A 117 4.66 18.08 17.18
CA SER A 117 4.02 17.14 16.24
C SER A 117 4.89 15.89 16.08
N ASP A 118 4.37 14.72 16.43
CA ASP A 118 5.06 13.43 16.26
C ASP A 118 5.48 13.21 14.81
N ILE A 119 4.65 13.65 13.85
CA ILE A 119 4.96 13.56 12.42
C ILE A 119 6.17 14.42 12.05
N LEU A 120 6.21 15.66 12.53
CA LEU A 120 7.35 16.55 12.26
C LEU A 120 8.63 16.06 12.93
N GLU A 121 8.55 15.58 14.18
CA GLU A 121 9.70 15.00 14.87
C GLU A 121 10.22 13.75 14.14
N TYR A 122 9.32 12.89 13.68
CA TYR A 122 9.71 11.73 12.88
C TYR A 122 10.42 12.13 11.58
N ILE A 123 9.87 13.10 10.83
CA ILE A 123 10.49 13.59 9.60
C ILE A 123 11.88 14.20 9.88
N LYS A 124 12.02 14.98 10.96
CA LYS A 124 13.31 15.56 11.38
C LYS A 124 14.33 14.48 11.70
N ASN A 125 13.94 13.45 12.46
CA ASN A 125 14.83 12.36 12.85
C ASN A 125 15.28 11.51 11.67
N GLU A 126 14.45 11.40 10.62
CA GLU A 126 14.79 10.68 9.40
C GLU A 126 15.78 11.44 8.50
N HIS A 127 15.92 12.76 8.66
CA HIS A 127 16.84 13.60 7.88
C HIS A 127 16.79 13.34 6.36
N PRO A 128 15.62 13.41 5.68
CA PRO A 128 15.57 13.23 4.24
C PRO A 128 16.27 14.36 3.49
N ASP A 129 16.75 14.07 2.27
CA ASP A 129 17.22 15.07 1.33
C ASP A 129 16.08 15.63 0.47
N ILE A 130 15.09 14.77 0.19
CA ILE A 130 13.85 15.09 -0.52
C ILE A 130 12.69 14.49 0.26
N LEU A 131 11.69 15.31 0.57
CA LEU A 131 10.47 14.89 1.29
C LEU A 131 9.25 15.13 0.40
N CYS A 132 8.53 14.06 0.09
CA CYS A 132 7.32 14.06 -0.70
C CYS A 132 6.12 13.80 0.22
N LEU A 133 5.28 14.79 0.42
CA LEU A 133 4.10 14.69 1.27
C LEU A 133 2.83 14.57 0.42
N GLN A 134 1.97 13.62 0.80
CA GLN A 134 0.60 13.50 0.31
C GLN A 134 -0.38 13.94 1.41
N GLU A 135 -1.54 14.47 1.00
CA GLU A 135 -2.53 15.04 1.90
C GLU A 135 -1.93 16.10 2.84
N ALA A 136 -1.01 16.93 2.31
CA ALA A 136 -0.26 17.91 3.11
C ALA A 136 -1.00 19.25 3.31
N GLY A 137 -2.18 19.40 2.71
CA GLY A 137 -2.96 20.64 2.78
C GLY A 137 -3.31 21.02 4.22
N THR A 138 -2.76 22.13 4.69
CA THR A 138 -3.01 22.72 6.01
C THR A 138 -3.14 24.22 5.87
N TYR A 139 -3.74 24.90 6.88
CA TYR A 139 -3.98 26.33 6.86
C TYR A 139 -3.62 26.98 8.20
N GLY A 140 -3.45 28.31 8.18
CA GLY A 140 -3.21 29.11 9.38
C GLY A 140 -1.93 28.72 10.13
N ARG A 141 -1.97 28.86 11.47
CA ARG A 141 -0.82 28.62 12.35
C ARG A 141 -0.16 27.25 12.16
N LYS A 142 -0.96 26.21 11.92
CA LYS A 142 -0.45 24.85 11.68
C LYS A 142 0.44 24.83 10.44
N HIS A 143 -0.03 25.45 9.36
CA HIS A 143 0.73 25.56 8.12
C HIS A 143 2.07 26.30 8.32
N GLU A 144 2.03 27.44 9.01
CA GLU A 144 3.23 28.25 9.30
C GLU A 144 4.30 27.47 10.09
N ILE A 145 3.86 26.70 11.10
CA ILE A 145 4.77 25.89 11.91
C ILE A 145 5.37 24.76 11.07
N ILE A 146 4.58 24.06 10.25
CA ILE A 146 5.06 22.99 9.38
C ILE A 146 6.09 23.55 8.41
N ASP A 147 5.75 24.63 7.72
CA ASP A 147 6.61 25.25 6.71
C ASP A 147 7.93 25.72 7.33
N SER A 148 7.88 26.49 8.42
CA SER A 148 9.08 26.98 9.09
C SER A 148 9.96 25.85 9.62
N THR A 149 9.35 24.80 10.16
CA THR A 149 10.08 23.64 10.69
C THR A 149 10.80 22.86 9.58
N LEU A 150 10.10 22.60 8.47
CA LEU A 150 10.66 21.80 7.37
C LEU A 150 11.66 22.60 6.54
N GLN A 151 11.38 23.88 6.27
CA GLN A 151 12.29 24.72 5.50
C GLN A 151 13.60 25.07 6.25
N ALA A 152 13.64 24.88 7.57
CA ALA A 152 14.88 25.03 8.34
C ALA A 152 16.00 24.06 7.88
N PHE A 153 15.66 22.91 7.27
CA PHE A 153 16.64 21.94 6.77
C PHE A 153 16.39 21.47 5.33
N LEU A 154 15.21 21.76 4.75
CA LEU A 154 14.84 21.52 3.36
C LEU A 154 14.46 22.86 2.70
N ALA A 155 15.47 23.60 2.25
CA ALA A 155 15.36 25.02 1.88
C ALA A 155 14.38 25.31 0.73
N HIS A 156 14.08 24.32 -0.10
CA HIS A 156 13.22 24.50 -1.27
C HIS A 156 11.90 23.77 -1.06
N ARG A 157 10.79 24.43 -1.41
CA ARG A 157 9.44 23.90 -1.32
C ARG A 157 8.65 24.25 -2.58
N ASP A 158 7.88 23.29 -3.07
CA ASP A 158 6.84 23.55 -4.07
C ASP A 158 5.64 22.62 -3.86
N THR A 159 4.49 22.98 -4.41
CA THR A 159 3.24 22.29 -4.16
C THR A 159 2.31 22.35 -5.37
N VAL A 160 1.43 21.34 -5.47
CA VAL A 160 0.30 21.29 -6.41
C VAL A 160 -0.98 20.91 -5.69
N SER A 161 -2.12 21.03 -6.39
CA SER A 161 -3.43 20.63 -5.89
C SER A 161 -3.76 21.24 -4.52
N ASN A 162 -3.64 22.57 -4.41
CA ASN A 162 -3.91 23.32 -3.18
C ASN A 162 -3.16 22.81 -1.94
N GLY A 163 -1.92 22.36 -2.13
CA GLY A 163 -1.09 21.85 -1.03
C GLY A 163 -1.28 20.37 -0.74
N SER A 164 -2.16 19.67 -1.45
CA SER A 164 -2.36 18.24 -1.24
C SER A 164 -1.10 17.43 -1.52
N LEU A 165 -0.35 17.80 -2.58
CA LEU A 165 0.98 17.27 -2.85
C LEU A 165 2.00 18.38 -2.62
N THR A 166 2.93 18.13 -1.72
CA THR A 166 4.00 19.09 -1.39
C THR A 166 5.34 18.38 -1.39
N VAL A 167 6.34 19.01 -2.02
CA VAL A 167 7.73 18.56 -1.98
C VAL A 167 8.56 19.60 -1.24
N TYR A 168 9.34 19.13 -0.27
CA TYR A 168 10.42 19.88 0.35
C TYR A 168 11.74 19.23 -0.05
N SER A 169 12.78 20.02 -0.32
CA SER A 169 14.05 19.52 -0.83
C SER A 169 15.23 20.37 -0.38
N LYS A 170 16.39 19.74 -0.17
CA LYS A 170 17.68 20.42 -0.08
C LYS A 170 18.10 20.99 -1.44
N TYR A 171 17.60 20.43 -2.52
CA TYR A 171 17.95 20.79 -3.90
C TYR A 171 16.95 21.79 -4.47
N PRO A 172 17.39 22.76 -5.29
CA PRO A 172 16.50 23.68 -5.97
C PRO A 172 15.44 22.96 -6.82
N ILE A 173 14.18 23.32 -6.64
CA ILE A 173 13.08 22.87 -7.49
C ILE A 173 12.99 23.84 -8.66
N VAL A 174 13.35 23.39 -9.86
CA VAL A 174 13.46 24.23 -11.06
C VAL A 174 12.24 24.18 -11.97
N GLY A 175 11.30 23.29 -11.67
CA GLY A 175 10.04 23.19 -12.39
C GLY A 175 9.12 22.14 -11.79
N LYS A 176 7.86 22.19 -12.19
CA LYS A 176 6.85 21.19 -11.84
C LYS A 176 5.86 21.03 -12.98
N GLU A 177 5.26 19.85 -13.05
CA GLU A 177 4.19 19.51 -13.97
C GLU A 177 3.09 18.77 -13.22
N HIS A 178 1.86 19.26 -13.29
CA HIS A 178 0.69 18.59 -12.73
C HIS A 178 0.15 17.58 -13.74
N ILE A 179 0.05 16.32 -13.32
CA ILE A 179 -0.52 15.24 -14.14
C ILE A 179 -2.03 15.21 -13.87
N ALA A 180 -2.80 15.64 -14.86
CA ALA A 180 -4.26 15.70 -14.73
C ALA A 180 -4.88 14.32 -14.87
N TYR A 181 -5.79 13.99 -13.96
CA TYR A 181 -6.65 12.80 -14.04
C TYR A 181 -8.07 13.18 -14.36
N HIS A 182 -8.75 12.34 -15.14
CA HIS A 182 -10.18 12.43 -15.34
C HIS A 182 -10.94 11.77 -14.16
N SER A 183 -10.76 12.32 -12.98
CA SER A 183 -11.37 11.82 -11.76
C SER A 183 -12.05 12.96 -11.02
N ASN A 184 -13.23 12.70 -10.45
CA ASN A 184 -13.98 13.65 -9.62
C ASN A 184 -13.53 13.62 -8.15
N THR A 185 -12.41 12.98 -7.85
CA THR A 185 -11.92 12.73 -6.50
C THR A 185 -10.61 13.46 -6.23
N SER A 186 -10.04 13.25 -5.06
CA SER A 186 -8.79 13.87 -4.61
C SER A 186 -7.51 13.27 -5.20
N ASN A 187 -7.61 12.47 -6.28
CA ASN A 187 -6.45 11.95 -7.01
C ASN A 187 -5.61 13.10 -7.55
N SER A 188 -4.33 13.02 -7.33
CA SER A 188 -3.39 13.97 -7.88
C SER A 188 -2.02 13.33 -8.05
N SER A 189 -1.36 13.66 -9.16
CA SER A 189 0.06 13.35 -9.36
C SER A 189 0.76 14.56 -9.91
N ALA A 190 2.02 14.71 -9.56
CA ALA A 190 2.86 15.76 -10.08
C ALA A 190 4.30 15.31 -10.23
N ALA A 191 4.95 15.76 -11.28
CA ALA A 191 6.38 15.67 -11.46
C ALA A 191 7.02 16.98 -10.97
N PHE A 192 8.07 16.86 -10.16
CA PHE A 192 8.91 17.97 -9.71
C PHE A 192 10.32 17.76 -10.25
N PHE A 193 10.90 18.80 -10.80
CA PHE A 193 12.23 18.77 -11.40
C PHE A 193 13.23 19.41 -10.42
N LEU A 194 14.13 18.62 -9.88
CA LEU A 194 15.08 19.02 -8.84
C LEU A 194 16.51 19.06 -9.42
N LYS A 195 17.22 20.15 -9.22
CA LYS A 195 18.61 20.29 -9.66
C LYS A 195 19.54 19.66 -8.62
N THR A 196 19.81 18.36 -8.77
CA THR A 196 20.61 17.58 -7.81
C THR A 196 22.11 17.62 -8.06
N GLY A 197 22.54 18.13 -9.22
CA GLY A 197 23.95 18.33 -9.58
C GLY A 197 24.15 19.55 -10.46
N LYS A 198 25.38 19.83 -10.84
CA LYS A 198 25.71 20.99 -11.68
C LYS A 198 24.96 20.96 -13.02
N ASN A 199 24.88 19.79 -13.63
CA ASN A 199 24.19 19.57 -14.91
C ASN A 199 23.09 18.50 -14.80
N ASP A 200 22.83 17.97 -13.59
CA ASP A 200 21.90 16.87 -13.38
C ASP A 200 20.57 17.35 -12.81
N THR A 201 19.51 16.90 -13.41
CA THR A 201 18.14 17.13 -12.94
C THR A 201 17.49 15.78 -12.63
N THR A 202 17.02 15.65 -11.40
CA THR A 202 16.27 14.47 -10.95
C THR A 202 14.78 14.79 -11.03
N ILE A 203 14.01 13.90 -11.63
CA ILE A 203 12.55 13.98 -11.67
C ILE A 203 12.00 13.19 -10.51
N VAL A 204 11.21 13.84 -9.68
CA VAL A 204 10.48 13.20 -8.55
C VAL A 204 9.00 13.25 -8.87
N ILE A 205 8.40 12.08 -9.06
CA ILE A 205 6.96 11.96 -9.29
C ILE A 205 6.29 11.61 -7.98
N VAL A 206 5.40 12.49 -7.51
CA VAL A 206 4.61 12.30 -6.30
C VAL A 206 3.19 11.94 -6.70
N ASN A 207 2.71 10.80 -6.22
CA ASN A 207 1.38 10.30 -6.53
C ASN A 207 0.54 10.22 -5.26
N HIS A 208 -0.71 10.67 -5.35
CA HIS A 208 -1.77 10.39 -4.39
C HIS A 208 -2.93 9.75 -5.15
N PHE A 209 -3.02 8.43 -5.04
CA PHE A 209 -4.07 7.67 -5.73
C PHE A 209 -5.40 7.72 -4.99
N GLU A 210 -6.48 7.43 -5.72
CA GLU A 210 -7.83 7.28 -5.20
C GLU A 210 -7.85 6.42 -3.94
N SER A 211 -8.56 6.90 -2.94
CA SER A 211 -8.89 6.11 -1.76
C SER A 211 -9.65 4.84 -2.15
N THR A 212 -9.52 3.77 -1.37
CA THR A 212 -10.35 2.57 -1.52
C THR A 212 -11.84 2.84 -1.32
N GLY A 213 -12.22 4.07 -0.94
CA GLY A 213 -13.61 4.46 -0.69
C GLY A 213 -14.26 3.77 0.51
N ILE A 214 -13.48 2.99 1.29
CA ILE A 214 -14.00 2.32 2.49
C ILE A 214 -14.13 3.33 3.62
N SER A 215 -15.36 3.65 4.02
CA SER A 215 -15.62 4.56 5.13
C SER A 215 -15.15 3.98 6.48
N LEU A 216 -14.97 4.85 7.49
CA LEU A 216 -14.65 4.40 8.84
C LEU A 216 -15.74 3.48 9.41
N GLU A 217 -16.98 3.73 9.07
CA GLU A 217 -18.12 2.89 9.44
C GLU A 217 -18.00 1.50 8.82
N GLN A 218 -17.78 1.40 7.51
CA GLN A 218 -17.56 0.13 6.82
C GLN A 218 -16.36 -0.64 7.39
N ARG A 219 -15.27 0.05 7.78
CA ARG A 219 -14.13 -0.58 8.47
C ARG A 219 -14.51 -1.14 9.84
N SER A 220 -15.34 -0.41 10.60
CA SER A 220 -15.80 -0.84 11.92
C SER A 220 -16.74 -2.05 11.81
N GLN A 221 -17.64 -2.03 10.84
CA GLN A 221 -18.57 -3.13 10.54
C GLN A 221 -17.81 -4.38 10.09
N PHE A 222 -16.80 -4.22 9.20
CA PHE A 222 -15.93 -5.32 8.78
C PHE A 222 -15.19 -5.95 9.97
N LYS A 223 -14.66 -5.13 10.89
CA LYS A 223 -14.05 -5.62 12.14
C LYS A 223 -15.06 -6.34 13.04
N ALA A 224 -16.30 -5.85 13.12
CA ALA A 224 -17.35 -6.49 13.89
C ALA A 224 -17.78 -7.85 13.28
N MET A 225 -17.83 -7.91 11.95
CA MET A 225 -18.08 -9.15 11.20
C MET A 225 -17.00 -10.21 11.47
N LEU A 226 -15.72 -9.82 11.37
CA LEU A 226 -14.60 -10.73 11.67
C LEU A 226 -14.60 -11.25 13.11
N LYS A 227 -15.17 -10.47 14.05
CA LYS A 227 -15.33 -10.86 15.47
C LYS A 227 -16.63 -11.63 15.74
N GLY A 228 -17.43 -11.94 14.71
CA GLY A 228 -18.72 -12.63 14.85
C GLY A 228 -19.78 -11.83 15.62
N LYS A 229 -19.68 -10.49 15.63
CA LYS A 229 -20.58 -9.61 16.37
C LYS A 229 -21.76 -9.07 15.56
N LEU A 230 -21.83 -9.38 14.26
CA LEU A 230 -22.91 -8.99 13.35
C LEU A 230 -23.85 -10.16 13.12
N GLU A 231 -25.15 -9.87 13.07
CA GLU A 231 -26.14 -10.85 12.60
C GLU A 231 -25.86 -11.23 11.14
N LYS A 232 -26.21 -12.49 10.79
CA LYS A 232 -25.84 -13.10 9.50
C LYS A 232 -26.33 -12.30 8.29
N ASP A 233 -27.55 -11.78 8.35
CA ASP A 233 -28.14 -11.02 7.24
C ASP A 233 -27.47 -9.65 7.07
N SER A 234 -27.15 -8.98 8.17
CA SER A 234 -26.40 -7.70 8.16
C SER A 234 -24.97 -7.90 7.64
N ALA A 235 -24.31 -8.99 8.02
CA ALA A 235 -22.97 -9.33 7.54
C ALA A 235 -22.93 -9.58 6.03
N GLU A 236 -23.96 -10.19 5.44
CA GLU A 236 -24.04 -10.44 4.01
C GLU A 236 -24.24 -9.13 3.21
N ILE A 237 -25.14 -8.24 3.67
CA ILE A 237 -25.40 -6.95 3.03
C ILE A 237 -24.13 -6.09 3.05
N GLU A 238 -23.48 -5.99 4.21
CA GLU A 238 -22.26 -5.21 4.40
C GLU A 238 -21.07 -5.76 3.60
N SER A 239 -20.92 -7.08 3.53
CA SER A 239 -19.87 -7.70 2.72
C SER A 239 -20.05 -7.38 1.23
N ARG A 240 -21.29 -7.43 0.71
CA ARG A 240 -21.59 -7.06 -0.68
C ARG A 240 -21.31 -5.59 -0.96
N ALA A 241 -21.64 -4.68 -0.03
CA ALA A 241 -21.37 -3.25 -0.16
C ALA A 241 -19.86 -2.99 -0.16
N LEU A 242 -19.10 -3.64 0.70
CA LEU A 242 -17.64 -3.55 0.76
C LEU A 242 -16.99 -4.02 -0.56
N TRP A 243 -17.38 -5.19 -1.06
CA TRP A 243 -16.86 -5.70 -2.33
C TRP A 243 -17.17 -4.79 -3.52
N ARG A 244 -18.37 -4.18 -3.56
CA ARG A 244 -18.71 -3.20 -4.60
C ARG A 244 -17.84 -1.96 -4.50
N SER A 245 -17.64 -1.42 -3.30
CA SER A 245 -16.78 -0.25 -3.07
C SER A 245 -15.34 -0.52 -3.52
N LEU A 246 -14.77 -1.67 -3.13
CA LEU A 246 -13.43 -2.09 -3.56
C LEU A 246 -13.34 -2.27 -5.09
N ALA A 247 -14.34 -2.87 -5.71
CA ALA A 247 -14.37 -3.06 -7.15
C ALA A 247 -14.42 -1.73 -7.91
N THR A 248 -15.29 -0.82 -7.49
CA THR A 248 -15.39 0.53 -8.08
C THR A 248 -14.07 1.28 -7.95
N SER A 249 -13.47 1.27 -6.76
CA SER A 249 -12.19 1.92 -6.51
C SER A 249 -11.04 1.32 -7.34
N ALA A 250 -11.00 0.01 -7.51
CA ALA A 250 -10.01 -0.66 -8.36
C ALA A 250 -10.16 -0.27 -9.83
N ALA A 251 -11.38 -0.23 -10.33
CA ALA A 251 -11.68 0.18 -11.72
C ALA A 251 -11.29 1.63 -12.00
N VAL A 252 -11.52 2.53 -11.05
CA VAL A 252 -11.18 3.97 -11.19
C VAL A 252 -9.66 4.18 -11.16
N ARG A 253 -8.92 3.42 -10.35
CA ARG A 253 -7.45 3.55 -10.26
C ARG A 253 -6.70 2.94 -11.42
N ALA A 254 -7.22 1.87 -11.99
CA ALA A 254 -6.53 1.06 -12.98
C ALA A 254 -6.04 1.81 -14.24
N PRO A 255 -6.74 2.82 -14.79
CA PRO A 255 -6.25 3.57 -15.93
C PRO A 255 -4.96 4.37 -15.67
N TYR A 256 -4.57 4.51 -14.39
CA TYR A 256 -3.45 5.35 -13.95
C TYR A 256 -2.27 4.53 -13.35
N LEU A 257 -2.36 3.21 -13.38
CA LEU A 257 -1.31 2.28 -12.97
C LEU A 257 -0.60 1.69 -14.18
#